data_16586b7566eaa7a604e75b3e0056124f
#
_entry.id   16586b7566eaa7a604e75b3e0056124f
#
_cell.length_a   1.000
_cell.length_b   1.000
_cell.length_c   1.000
_cell.angle_alpha   90.00
_cell.angle_beta   90.00
_cell.angle_gamma   90.00
#
_symmetry.space_group_name_H-M   'P 1'
#
loop_
_entity.id
_entity.type
_entity.pdbx_description
1 polymer ?
#
loop_
_entity_poly.entity_id
_entity_poly.type
_entity_poly.pdbx_seq_one_letter_code
_entity_poly.pdbx_strand_id
1 'polypeptide(L)'
;MATSAGWIREIERPVSEEEAHPHHEAHEHHEEEHEHTHAHEHSHEGCHHHHHHEEGETEEYGISSFVYYRRPAFDIHKFDRFVATKWPHNVIRAKGVCYFAHNRDMSFLFEQAGRQKQISEAGLWYATQPEEEIVELMKREPGLLRDWDEHYGDRMQKIVFIGQHLDKEQLIKDLDACLE
;
A
#
# COMPACT_ATOMS: atom_id res chain seq x y z
N MET A 1 -30.55 -4.68 -0.62
CA MET A 1 -29.84 -3.39 -0.46
C MET A 1 -28.40 -3.72 -0.12
N ALA A 2 -27.43 -3.22 -0.91
CA ALA A 2 -26.00 -3.41 -0.58
C ALA A 2 -25.68 -2.58 0.67
N THR A 3 -25.18 -3.23 1.70
CA THR A 3 -24.73 -2.54 2.90
C THR A 3 -23.35 -1.92 2.60
N SER A 4 -23.23 -0.62 2.84
CA SER A 4 -21.92 0.07 2.81
C SER A 4 -20.93 -0.66 3.72
N ALA A 5 -19.66 -0.65 3.35
CA ALA A 5 -18.60 -1.22 4.18
C ALA A 5 -18.43 -0.46 5.53
N GLY A 6 -19.10 0.66 5.70
CA GLY A 6 -19.18 1.42 6.96
C GLY A 6 -18.12 2.50 7.12
N TRP A 7 -17.00 2.40 6.40
CA TRP A 7 -15.85 3.32 6.53
C TRP A 7 -15.99 4.64 5.76
N ILE A 8 -16.95 4.75 4.80
CA ILE A 8 -17.20 6.02 4.07
C ILE A 8 -17.48 7.17 5.01
N ARG A 9 -18.31 6.97 6.04
CA ARG A 9 -18.67 8.04 6.99
C ARG A 9 -17.47 8.53 7.81
N GLU A 10 -16.46 7.69 7.98
CA GLU A 10 -15.25 8.01 8.72
C GLU A 10 -14.29 8.83 7.86
N ILE A 11 -14.16 8.47 6.58
CA ILE A 11 -13.32 9.18 5.60
C ILE A 11 -13.89 10.55 5.22
N GLU A 12 -15.22 10.68 5.09
CA GLU A 12 -15.88 11.93 4.70
C GLU A 12 -16.01 12.94 5.86
N ARG A 13 -15.61 12.55 7.08
CA ARG A 13 -15.64 13.47 8.22
C ARG A 13 -14.54 14.52 8.05
N PRO A 14 -14.85 15.84 8.13
CA PRO A 14 -13.82 16.85 8.11
C PRO A 14 -12.92 16.68 9.34
N VAL A 15 -11.61 16.74 9.14
CA VAL A 15 -10.61 16.67 10.19
C VAL A 15 -10.83 17.87 11.11
N SER A 16 -11.21 17.64 12.38
CA SER A 16 -11.26 18.71 13.36
C SER A 16 -9.82 19.09 13.73
N GLU A 17 -9.52 20.40 13.74
CA GLU A 17 -8.18 20.94 14.00
C GLU A 17 -7.61 20.55 15.39
N GLU A 18 -8.38 19.87 16.25
CA GLU A 18 -7.98 19.46 17.59
C GLU A 18 -7.19 18.13 17.65
N GLU A 19 -7.15 17.33 16.59
CA GLU A 19 -6.44 16.03 16.60
C GLU A 19 -5.00 16.08 16.08
N ALA A 20 -4.47 17.25 15.74
CA ALA A 20 -3.15 17.43 15.12
C ALA A 20 -1.98 17.61 16.13
N HIS A 21 -2.07 17.09 17.35
CA HIS A 21 -0.94 17.12 18.27
C HIS A 21 -0.20 15.79 18.30
N PRO A 22 1.07 15.74 17.84
CA PRO A 22 1.89 14.55 17.98
C PRO A 22 2.33 14.40 19.44
N HIS A 23 1.90 13.33 20.09
CA HIS A 23 2.48 12.90 21.35
C HIS A 23 3.87 12.32 21.09
N HIS A 24 4.90 13.13 21.40
CA HIS A 24 6.27 12.64 21.57
C HIS A 24 6.38 11.98 22.95
N GLU A 25 6.27 10.68 23.02
CA GLU A 25 6.79 9.93 24.15
C GLU A 25 8.23 9.50 23.85
N ALA A 26 9.16 10.06 24.63
CA ALA A 26 10.56 9.69 24.62
C ALA A 26 10.72 8.35 25.34
N HIS A 27 11.06 7.29 24.63
CA HIS A 27 11.57 6.05 25.24
C HIS A 27 13.07 6.13 25.39
N GLU A 28 13.52 6.14 26.65
CA GLU A 28 14.92 5.96 27.00
C GLU A 28 15.35 4.51 26.68
N HIS A 29 16.32 4.34 25.81
CA HIS A 29 16.95 3.06 25.54
C HIS A 29 18.07 2.81 26.55
N HIS A 30 17.95 1.74 27.33
CA HIS A 30 19.04 1.13 28.07
C HIS A 30 19.91 0.35 27.08
N GLU A 31 21.16 0.76 26.99
CA GLU A 31 22.22 0.01 26.30
C GLU A 31 22.75 -1.08 27.24
N GLU A 32 22.59 -2.34 26.87
CA GLU A 32 23.37 -3.45 27.42
C GLU A 32 24.30 -3.99 26.34
N GLU A 33 25.59 -3.75 26.55
CA GLU A 33 26.66 -4.29 25.72
C GLU A 33 26.84 -5.79 25.97
N HIS A 34 26.67 -6.62 24.95
CA HIS A 34 27.17 -7.98 24.94
C HIS A 34 28.19 -8.18 23.80
N GLU A 35 29.47 -8.20 24.21
CA GLU A 35 30.60 -8.64 23.40
C GLU A 35 30.52 -10.17 23.17
N HIS A 36 30.37 -10.60 21.94
CA HIS A 36 30.69 -11.99 21.55
C HIS A 36 31.57 -11.99 20.30
N THR A 37 32.86 -12.21 20.54
CA THR A 37 33.87 -12.53 19.53
C THR A 37 33.72 -13.98 19.12
N HIS A 38 33.39 -14.28 17.87
CA HIS A 38 33.70 -15.56 17.22
C HIS A 38 34.27 -15.31 15.83
N ALA A 39 35.57 -15.55 15.72
CA ALA A 39 36.29 -15.64 14.45
C ALA A 39 35.98 -17.00 13.82
N HIS A 40 35.41 -17.00 12.61
CA HIS A 40 35.47 -18.14 11.71
C HIS A 40 35.89 -17.68 10.32
N GLU A 41 37.13 -18.06 9.95
CA GLU A 41 37.64 -18.03 8.59
C GLU A 41 36.86 -19.09 7.78
N HIS A 42 36.15 -18.70 6.76
CA HIS A 42 35.74 -19.59 5.67
C HIS A 42 36.01 -18.93 4.32
N SER A 43 36.98 -19.54 3.60
CA SER A 43 37.23 -19.32 2.19
C SER A 43 35.99 -19.70 1.36
N HIS A 44 35.47 -18.77 0.57
CA HIS A 44 34.41 -19.04 -0.39
C HIS A 44 34.92 -18.91 -1.81
N GLU A 45 35.08 -20.05 -2.42
CA GLU A 45 35.08 -20.23 -3.88
C GLU A 45 33.71 -19.87 -4.43
N GLY A 46 33.72 -19.25 -5.61
CA GLY A 46 32.57 -18.61 -6.24
C GLY A 46 31.35 -19.52 -6.46
N CYS A 47 30.24 -19.08 -5.93
CA CYS A 47 28.93 -19.58 -6.32
C CYS A 47 28.24 -18.54 -7.20
N HIS A 48 28.07 -18.87 -8.46
CA HIS A 48 27.16 -18.18 -9.36
C HIS A 48 25.72 -18.38 -8.86
N HIS A 49 25.15 -17.37 -8.21
CA HIS A 49 23.73 -17.36 -7.90
C HIS A 49 22.94 -17.12 -9.17
N HIS A 50 22.45 -18.20 -9.77
CA HIS A 50 21.30 -18.12 -10.65
C HIS A 50 20.11 -17.70 -9.79
N HIS A 51 19.59 -16.51 -10.02
CA HIS A 51 18.27 -16.12 -9.53
C HIS A 51 17.25 -17.02 -10.22
N HIS A 52 16.97 -18.17 -9.60
CA HIS A 52 15.74 -18.87 -9.87
C HIS A 52 14.62 -18.02 -9.28
N HIS A 53 13.76 -17.49 -10.14
CA HIS A 53 12.47 -16.98 -9.74
C HIS A 53 11.77 -18.09 -8.98
N GLU A 54 11.46 -17.83 -7.69
CA GLU A 54 10.65 -18.71 -6.87
C GLU A 54 9.18 -18.68 -7.34
N GLU A 55 8.94 -19.11 -8.58
CA GLU A 55 7.58 -19.30 -9.11
C GLU A 55 7.01 -20.70 -8.80
N GLY A 56 7.85 -21.62 -8.29
CA GLY A 56 7.53 -23.05 -8.29
C GLY A 56 6.64 -23.55 -7.15
N GLU A 57 6.64 -22.95 -5.96
CA GLU A 57 5.89 -23.51 -4.82
C GLU A 57 4.49 -22.91 -4.65
N THR A 58 4.24 -21.71 -5.13
CA THR A 58 2.92 -21.07 -5.05
C THR A 58 1.95 -21.58 -6.12
N GLU A 59 2.44 -22.08 -7.25
CA GLU A 59 1.60 -22.62 -8.33
C GLU A 59 0.96 -23.97 -7.97
N GLU A 60 1.61 -24.77 -7.13
CA GLU A 60 1.10 -26.11 -6.75
C GLU A 60 -0.27 -26.05 -6.04
N TYR A 61 -0.55 -24.93 -5.33
CA TYR A 61 -1.83 -24.72 -4.64
C TYR A 61 -2.76 -23.73 -5.35
N GLY A 62 -2.38 -23.26 -6.55
CA GLY A 62 -3.12 -22.24 -7.29
C GLY A 62 -3.13 -20.86 -6.60
N ILE A 63 -2.20 -20.62 -5.67
CA ILE A 63 -2.04 -19.32 -5.01
C ILE A 63 -1.19 -18.44 -5.90
N SER A 64 -1.69 -17.23 -6.18
CA SER A 64 -0.98 -16.22 -6.96
C SER A 64 -1.09 -14.86 -6.32
N SER A 65 -0.20 -13.96 -6.73
CA SER A 65 -0.21 -12.58 -6.31
C SER A 65 0.01 -11.65 -7.50
N PHE A 66 -0.55 -10.44 -7.41
CA PHE A 66 -0.24 -9.37 -8.34
C PHE A 66 -0.39 -8.01 -7.66
N VAL A 67 0.21 -7.00 -8.28
CA VAL A 67 0.07 -5.60 -7.85
C VAL A 67 -0.85 -4.89 -8.82
N TYR A 68 -1.95 -4.34 -8.29
CA TYR A 68 -2.77 -3.36 -8.99
C TYR A 68 -2.10 -2.00 -8.85
N TYR A 69 -1.81 -1.36 -9.98
CA TYR A 69 -1.15 -0.05 -10.01
C TYR A 69 -1.84 0.88 -11.00
N ARG A 70 -2.32 2.03 -10.53
CA ARG A 70 -2.91 3.10 -11.34
C ARG A 70 -2.61 4.45 -10.71
N ARG A 71 -2.65 5.50 -11.53
CA ARG A 71 -2.47 6.89 -11.07
C ARG A 71 -3.79 7.61 -10.76
N PRO A 72 -4.86 7.49 -11.57
CA PRO A 72 -6.12 8.18 -11.29
C PRO A 72 -6.72 7.79 -9.94
N ALA A 73 -7.45 8.72 -9.34
CA ALA A 73 -8.12 8.51 -8.05
C ALA A 73 -9.28 7.53 -8.16
N PHE A 74 -9.60 6.83 -7.07
CA PHE A 74 -10.87 6.12 -6.98
C PHE A 74 -12.03 7.08 -6.68
N ASP A 75 -13.19 6.80 -7.27
CA ASP A 75 -14.47 7.28 -6.78
C ASP A 75 -14.82 6.44 -5.54
N ILE A 76 -15.03 7.10 -4.40
CA ILE A 76 -15.24 6.41 -3.12
C ILE A 76 -16.51 5.56 -3.13
N HIS A 77 -17.58 6.03 -3.79
CA HIS A 77 -18.85 5.31 -3.83
C HIS A 77 -18.79 4.09 -4.76
N LYS A 78 -18.08 4.20 -5.89
CA LYS A 78 -17.85 3.07 -6.79
C LYS A 78 -16.99 2.02 -6.11
N PHE A 79 -15.92 2.44 -5.43
CA PHE A 79 -15.00 1.54 -4.70
C PHE A 79 -15.73 0.84 -3.54
N ASP A 80 -16.47 1.57 -2.71
CA ASP A 80 -17.25 0.98 -1.62
C ASP A 80 -18.26 -0.07 -2.15
N ARG A 81 -18.99 0.26 -3.22
CA ARG A 81 -19.91 -0.67 -3.85
C ARG A 81 -19.19 -1.94 -4.33
N PHE A 82 -18.05 -1.80 -4.97
CA PHE A 82 -17.24 -2.94 -5.41
C PHE A 82 -16.83 -3.80 -4.20
N VAL A 83 -16.25 -3.18 -3.17
CA VAL A 83 -15.81 -3.85 -1.94
C VAL A 83 -16.94 -4.55 -1.22
N ALA A 84 -18.16 -3.96 -1.22
CA ALA A 84 -19.31 -4.51 -0.52
C ALA A 84 -20.03 -5.61 -1.30
N THR A 85 -20.04 -5.56 -2.66
CA THR A 85 -20.96 -6.40 -3.45
C THR A 85 -20.27 -7.31 -4.46
N LYS A 86 -19.05 -6.98 -4.89
CA LYS A 86 -18.37 -7.69 -5.99
C LYS A 86 -16.99 -8.23 -5.59
N TRP A 87 -16.60 -8.11 -4.32
CA TRP A 87 -15.30 -8.58 -3.88
C TRP A 87 -15.12 -10.07 -4.10
N PRO A 88 -14.06 -10.52 -4.82
CA PRO A 88 -13.88 -11.93 -5.12
C PRO A 88 -13.62 -12.76 -3.85
N HIS A 89 -14.29 -13.90 -3.75
CA HIS A 89 -14.18 -14.80 -2.58
C HIS A 89 -12.81 -15.46 -2.46
N ASN A 90 -12.10 -15.57 -3.56
CA ASN A 90 -10.80 -16.21 -3.67
C ASN A 90 -9.63 -15.26 -3.39
N VAL A 91 -9.88 -13.98 -3.10
CA VAL A 91 -8.89 -13.06 -2.53
C VAL A 91 -8.70 -13.40 -1.06
N ILE A 92 -7.53 -13.90 -0.71
CA ILE A 92 -7.14 -14.25 0.67
C ILE A 92 -6.71 -13.00 1.43
N ARG A 93 -5.92 -12.14 0.77
CA ARG A 93 -5.39 -10.90 1.33
C ARG A 93 -5.23 -9.84 0.25
N ALA A 94 -5.58 -8.61 0.62
CA ALA A 94 -5.23 -7.43 -0.16
C ALA A 94 -4.70 -6.35 0.80
N LYS A 95 -3.63 -5.66 0.39
CA LYS A 95 -3.07 -4.55 1.16
C LYS A 95 -2.37 -3.56 0.24
N GLY A 96 -2.58 -2.28 0.51
CA GLY A 96 -1.88 -1.24 -0.23
C GLY A 96 -2.40 0.16 0.00
N VAL A 97 -1.73 1.11 -0.62
CA VAL A 97 -2.13 2.52 -0.58
C VAL A 97 -3.10 2.84 -1.69
N CYS A 98 -4.04 3.71 -1.39
CA CYS A 98 -5.00 4.25 -2.34
C CYS A 98 -5.34 5.70 -1.98
N TYR A 99 -6.04 6.39 -2.86
CA TYR A 99 -6.60 7.71 -2.60
C TYR A 99 -7.88 7.91 -3.39
N PHE A 100 -8.68 8.90 -2.99
CA PHE A 100 -10.01 9.14 -3.52
C PHE A 100 -10.16 10.53 -4.12
N ALA A 101 -11.04 10.66 -5.11
CA ALA A 101 -11.29 11.89 -5.85
C ALA A 101 -11.77 13.05 -4.97
N HIS A 102 -12.52 12.77 -3.90
CA HIS A 102 -13.05 13.79 -2.99
C HIS A 102 -11.97 14.36 -2.03
N ASN A 103 -10.87 13.63 -1.79
CA ASN A 103 -9.74 14.09 -0.98
C ASN A 103 -8.43 13.56 -1.56
N ARG A 104 -7.90 14.29 -2.56
CA ARG A 104 -6.70 13.87 -3.30
C ARG A 104 -5.41 14.06 -2.54
N ASP A 105 -5.44 14.79 -1.43
CA ASP A 105 -4.25 15.12 -0.64
C ASP A 105 -3.94 14.06 0.39
N MET A 106 -4.95 13.30 0.81
CA MET A 106 -4.82 12.21 1.78
C MET A 106 -4.58 10.86 1.10
N SER A 107 -3.59 10.13 1.58
CA SER A 107 -3.41 8.72 1.25
C SER A 107 -4.11 7.84 2.29
N PHE A 108 -4.60 6.72 1.82
CA PHE A 108 -5.28 5.72 2.66
C PHE A 108 -4.61 4.37 2.52
N LEU A 109 -4.53 3.64 3.62
CA LEU A 109 -4.13 2.24 3.63
C LEU A 109 -5.39 1.38 3.59
N PHE A 110 -5.57 0.65 2.50
CA PHE A 110 -6.60 -0.39 2.39
C PHE A 110 -6.02 -1.74 2.79
N GLU A 111 -6.73 -2.46 3.64
CA GLU A 111 -6.35 -3.80 4.09
C GLU A 111 -7.56 -4.73 4.06
N GLN A 112 -7.36 -5.95 3.56
CA GLN A 112 -8.33 -7.02 3.61
C GLN A 112 -7.63 -8.31 4.02
N ALA A 113 -8.22 -9.02 4.97
CA ALA A 113 -7.81 -10.34 5.42
C ALA A 113 -9.06 -11.19 5.66
N GLY A 114 -9.24 -12.24 4.88
CA GLY A 114 -10.44 -13.04 4.90
C GLY A 114 -11.70 -12.19 4.60
N ARG A 115 -12.63 -12.13 5.55
CA ARG A 115 -13.85 -11.33 5.41
C ARG A 115 -13.72 -9.90 5.91
N GLN A 116 -12.68 -9.62 6.67
CA GLN A 116 -12.47 -8.28 7.24
C GLN A 116 -11.84 -7.36 6.19
N LYS A 117 -12.37 -6.17 6.11
CA LYS A 117 -11.86 -5.09 5.26
C LYS A 117 -11.85 -3.82 6.06
N GLN A 118 -10.75 -3.10 5.98
CA GLN A 118 -10.60 -1.81 6.67
C GLN A 118 -9.84 -0.84 5.79
N ILE A 119 -10.04 0.43 6.07
CA ILE A 119 -9.30 1.52 5.47
C ILE A 119 -8.95 2.50 6.59
N SER A 120 -7.75 3.04 6.53
CA SER A 120 -7.26 4.02 7.51
C SER A 120 -6.46 5.09 6.79
N GLU A 121 -6.42 6.29 7.34
CA GLU A 121 -5.56 7.36 6.84
C GLU A 121 -4.09 6.97 7.02
N ALA A 122 -3.29 7.21 5.98
CA ALA A 122 -1.87 6.90 5.96
C ALA A 122 -0.97 8.15 5.88
N GLY A 123 -1.59 9.34 5.85
CA GLY A 123 -0.93 10.62 5.79
C GLY A 123 -1.05 11.32 4.45
N LEU A 124 -0.55 12.54 4.37
CA LEU A 124 -0.59 13.34 3.16
C LEU A 124 0.45 12.84 2.15
N TRP A 125 0.11 12.95 0.87
CA TRP A 125 1.06 12.71 -0.21
C TRP A 125 2.16 13.78 -0.22
N TYR A 126 3.37 13.42 -0.62
CA TYR A 126 4.46 14.39 -0.76
C TYR A 126 4.14 15.51 -1.77
N ALA A 127 3.33 15.20 -2.78
CA ALA A 127 2.87 16.19 -3.76
C ALA A 127 2.00 17.32 -3.16
N THR A 128 1.66 17.27 -1.87
CA THR A 128 0.98 18.35 -1.15
C THR A 128 1.95 19.34 -0.49
N GLN A 129 3.23 18.99 -0.43
CA GLN A 129 4.26 19.82 0.18
C GLN A 129 4.67 20.97 -0.74
N PRO A 130 5.27 22.05 -0.20
CA PRO A 130 5.89 23.09 -1.00
C PRO A 130 6.96 22.52 -1.95
N GLU A 131 7.07 23.12 -3.14
CA GLU A 131 8.02 22.65 -4.17
C GLU A 131 9.46 22.54 -3.67
N GLU A 132 9.89 23.48 -2.82
CA GLU A 132 11.23 23.48 -2.23
C GLU A 132 11.48 22.24 -1.36
N GLU A 133 10.49 21.82 -0.58
CA GLU A 133 10.56 20.62 0.27
C GLU A 133 10.57 19.34 -0.58
N ILE A 134 9.76 19.31 -1.65
CA ILE A 134 9.72 18.18 -2.59
C ILE A 134 11.10 18.00 -3.24
N VAL A 135 11.75 19.07 -3.68
CA VAL A 135 13.10 19.03 -4.28
C VAL A 135 14.13 18.49 -3.28
N GLU A 136 14.07 18.92 -2.03
CA GLU A 136 14.97 18.40 -0.99
C GLU A 136 14.73 16.93 -0.66
N LEU A 137 13.46 16.50 -0.63
CA LEU A 137 13.09 15.10 -0.44
C LEU A 137 13.60 14.22 -1.58
N MET A 138 13.44 14.65 -2.83
CA MET A 138 13.91 13.92 -4.01
C MET A 138 15.43 13.74 -4.04
N LYS A 139 16.20 14.70 -3.48
CA LYS A 139 17.65 14.57 -3.34
C LYS A 139 18.05 13.51 -2.31
N ARG A 140 17.24 13.37 -1.24
CA ARG A 140 17.49 12.40 -0.16
C ARG A 140 17.00 11.02 -0.51
N GLU A 141 15.90 10.93 -1.25
CA GLU A 141 15.22 9.68 -1.61
C GLU A 141 15.11 9.53 -3.13
N PRO A 142 16.13 8.96 -3.79
CA PRO A 142 16.12 8.77 -5.25
C PRO A 142 14.95 7.92 -5.77
N GLY A 143 14.36 7.08 -4.90
CA GLY A 143 13.17 6.31 -5.21
C GLY A 143 11.94 7.17 -5.48
N LEU A 144 11.79 8.26 -4.74
CA LEU A 144 10.70 9.22 -4.92
C LEU A 144 10.78 9.90 -6.29
N LEU A 145 11.98 10.32 -6.69
CA LEU A 145 12.21 10.94 -8.00
C LEU A 145 11.87 9.99 -9.16
N ARG A 146 12.25 8.72 -9.03
CA ARG A 146 11.98 7.71 -10.06
C ARG A 146 10.50 7.42 -10.23
N ASP A 147 9.75 7.42 -9.13
CA ASP A 147 8.33 7.07 -9.13
C ASP A 147 7.42 8.32 -9.25
N TRP A 148 7.99 9.52 -9.41
CA TRP A 148 7.26 10.77 -9.53
C TRP A 148 6.60 10.92 -10.90
N ASP A 149 5.33 11.27 -10.89
CA ASP A 149 4.55 11.58 -12.09
C ASP A 149 4.32 13.09 -12.22
N GLU A 150 4.44 13.65 -13.43
CA GLU A 150 4.28 15.09 -13.64
C GLU A 150 2.87 15.62 -13.30
N HIS A 151 1.84 14.78 -13.47
CA HIS A 151 0.46 15.18 -13.23
C HIS A 151 -0.03 14.77 -11.82
N TYR A 152 0.37 13.59 -11.36
CA TYR A 152 -0.12 13.01 -10.10
C TYR A 152 0.85 13.20 -8.92
N GLY A 153 2.12 13.55 -9.17
CA GLY A 153 3.15 13.52 -8.15
C GLY A 153 3.44 12.07 -7.72
N ASP A 154 3.43 11.85 -6.41
CA ASP A 154 3.56 10.51 -5.80
C ASP A 154 2.20 9.80 -5.59
N ARG A 155 1.08 10.45 -5.94
CA ARG A 155 -0.27 9.86 -5.79
C ARG A 155 -0.43 8.63 -6.64
N MET A 156 -0.96 7.55 -6.05
CA MET A 156 -1.19 6.29 -6.76
C MET A 156 -2.20 5.39 -6.05
N GLN A 157 -2.74 4.46 -6.82
CA GLN A 157 -3.36 3.24 -6.35
C GLN A 157 -2.31 2.15 -6.44
N LYS A 158 -1.85 1.58 -5.33
CA LYS A 158 -0.88 0.49 -5.32
C LYS A 158 -1.30 -0.55 -4.29
N ILE A 159 -2.03 -1.55 -4.74
CA ILE A 159 -2.62 -2.59 -3.88
C ILE A 159 -2.11 -3.95 -4.34
N VAL A 160 -1.52 -4.70 -3.43
CA VAL A 160 -1.11 -6.09 -3.63
C VAL A 160 -2.29 -6.99 -3.32
N PHE A 161 -2.59 -7.91 -4.23
CA PHE A 161 -3.59 -8.95 -4.06
C PHE A 161 -2.91 -10.31 -3.98
N ILE A 162 -3.34 -11.13 -3.04
CA ILE A 162 -2.93 -12.53 -2.87
C ILE A 162 -4.21 -13.36 -2.80
N GLY A 163 -4.29 -14.42 -3.58
CA GLY A 163 -5.45 -15.29 -3.57
C GLY A 163 -5.25 -16.58 -4.34
N GLN A 164 -6.27 -17.43 -4.32
CA GLN A 164 -6.26 -18.72 -4.98
C GLN A 164 -7.05 -18.63 -6.28
N HIS A 165 -6.47 -19.07 -7.40
CA HIS A 165 -7.10 -19.01 -8.72
C HIS A 165 -7.67 -17.63 -9.05
N LEU A 166 -6.88 -16.57 -8.83
CA LEU A 166 -7.31 -15.20 -9.07
C LEU A 166 -7.56 -14.94 -10.56
N ASP A 167 -8.75 -14.45 -10.90
CA ASP A 167 -8.99 -13.83 -12.19
C ASP A 167 -8.46 -12.38 -12.16
N LYS A 168 -7.15 -12.26 -12.44
CA LYS A 168 -6.44 -10.98 -12.42
C LYS A 168 -7.04 -9.97 -13.39
N GLU A 169 -7.43 -10.40 -14.59
CA GLU A 169 -7.95 -9.51 -15.62
C GLU A 169 -9.32 -8.95 -15.22
N GLN A 170 -10.20 -9.81 -14.69
CA GLN A 170 -11.51 -9.36 -14.22
C GLN A 170 -11.37 -8.43 -13.00
N LEU A 171 -10.47 -8.76 -12.07
CA LEU A 171 -10.26 -7.92 -10.89
C LEU A 171 -9.68 -6.54 -11.24
N ILE A 172 -8.75 -6.48 -12.18
CA ILE A 172 -8.22 -5.21 -12.72
C ILE A 172 -9.36 -4.40 -13.37
N LYS A 173 -10.18 -5.04 -14.20
CA LYS A 173 -11.30 -4.39 -14.87
C LYS A 173 -12.33 -3.82 -13.88
N ASP A 174 -12.65 -4.58 -12.83
CA ASP A 174 -13.60 -4.14 -11.80
C ASP A 174 -13.03 -2.97 -10.98
N LEU A 175 -11.73 -2.97 -10.68
CA LEU A 175 -11.04 -1.85 -10.03
C LEU A 175 -10.91 -0.64 -10.94
N ASP A 176 -10.58 -0.82 -12.22
CA ASP A 176 -10.52 0.27 -13.20
C ASP A 176 -11.89 0.95 -13.37
N ALA A 177 -12.99 0.20 -13.24
CA ALA A 177 -14.34 0.77 -13.23
C ALA A 177 -14.65 1.63 -11.99
N CYS A 178 -13.83 1.52 -10.92
CA CYS A 178 -13.93 2.35 -9.73
C CYS A 178 -13.15 3.67 -9.87
N LEU A 179 -12.34 3.84 -10.89
CA LEU A 179 -11.62 5.09 -11.13
C LEU A 179 -12.60 6.21 -11.53
N GLU A 180 -12.17 7.47 -11.31
CA GLU A 180 -12.90 8.68 -11.73
C GLU A 180 -12.93 8.89 -13.25
#